data_e6193b245363beec4237ca9d1d813534
#
_entry.id   e6193b245363beec4237ca9d1d813534
#
_cell.length_a   1.000
_cell.length_b   1.000
_cell.length_c   1.000
_cell.angle_alpha   90.00
_cell.angle_beta   90.00
_cell.angle_gamma   90.00
#
_symmetry.space_group_name_H-M   'P 1'
#
loop_
_entity.id
_entity.type
_entity.pdbx_description
1 polymer ?
#
loop_
_entity_poly.entity_id
_entity_poly.type
_entity_poly.pdbx_seq_one_letter_code
_entity_poly.pdbx_strand_id
1 'polypeptide(L)'
;MTEIEILHKEAMDMLLATSRTFFIPIHHLPSGLQEAIAAAYLCMRAIDEIEDHPTLPSDIKIHLLRSISLLLEESAEETELAQLLQPYHALLPDVTLRLADWIKLSPSTITPNILKSTAIMSTGMADWVAKEWKITSQEDLDDYTFYVAGLVGILLSEVWKWFNSHVETDQKLAVAFGRGLQAVNIIRNRDEDLARGTDFFPDGWTKDDMFAYARRNLELANQYVGDIESGPVLTFCRIPLLLAHGTLDALARGEEKLSRAAVESLVNQVTEGK
;
A
#
# COMPACT_ATOMS: atom_id res chain seq x y z
N MET A 1 -24.20 6.05 -18.69
CA MET A 1 -22.84 5.91 -18.11
C MET A 1 -21.94 5.33 -19.18
N THR A 2 -20.79 5.89 -19.40
CA THR A 2 -19.73 5.33 -20.24
C THR A 2 -19.08 4.13 -19.54
N GLU A 3 -18.36 3.29 -20.29
CA GLU A 3 -17.62 2.16 -19.70
C GLU A 3 -16.63 2.62 -18.61
N ILE A 4 -15.95 3.74 -18.83
CA ILE A 4 -15.04 4.33 -17.85
C ILE A 4 -15.76 4.80 -16.57
N GLU A 5 -16.95 5.40 -16.69
CA GLU A 5 -17.75 5.80 -15.51
C GLU A 5 -18.20 4.60 -14.68
N ILE A 6 -18.54 3.48 -15.35
CA ILE A 6 -18.88 2.22 -14.68
C ILE A 6 -17.66 1.68 -13.94
N LEU A 7 -16.52 1.59 -14.64
CA LEU A 7 -15.29 1.09 -14.06
C LEU A 7 -14.82 1.94 -12.87
N HIS A 8 -14.92 3.27 -12.97
CA HIS A 8 -14.59 4.17 -11.87
C HIS A 8 -15.46 3.91 -10.63
N LYS A 9 -16.78 3.73 -10.82
CA LYS A 9 -17.68 3.41 -9.72
C LYS A 9 -17.32 2.08 -9.07
N GLU A 10 -17.09 1.04 -9.87
CA GLU A 10 -16.69 -0.28 -9.37
C GLU A 10 -15.36 -0.25 -8.63
N ALA A 11 -14.40 0.56 -9.10
CA ALA A 11 -13.14 0.77 -8.41
C ALA A 11 -13.31 1.44 -7.04
N MET A 12 -14.19 2.44 -6.93
CA MET A 12 -14.48 3.09 -5.65
C MET A 12 -15.20 2.13 -4.69
N ASP A 13 -16.11 1.29 -5.18
CA ASP A 13 -16.77 0.24 -4.39
C ASP A 13 -15.73 -0.81 -3.91
N MET A 14 -14.78 -1.20 -4.76
CA MET A 14 -13.69 -2.13 -4.42
C MET A 14 -12.72 -1.51 -3.40
N LEU A 15 -12.36 -0.24 -3.55
CA LEU A 15 -11.56 0.49 -2.57
C LEU A 15 -12.22 0.51 -1.19
N LEU A 16 -13.51 0.79 -1.12
CA LEU A 16 -14.26 0.79 0.14
C LEU A 16 -14.30 -0.59 0.79
N ALA A 17 -14.39 -1.65 -0.02
CA ALA A 17 -14.40 -3.03 0.44
C ALA A 17 -13.03 -3.48 0.97
N THR A 18 -11.93 -3.05 0.33
CA THR A 18 -10.56 -3.49 0.64
C THR A 18 -9.84 -2.60 1.65
N SER A 19 -10.15 -1.29 1.70
CA SER A 19 -9.54 -0.37 2.67
C SER A 19 -10.39 0.85 2.99
N ARG A 20 -11.01 0.83 4.14
CA ARG A 20 -11.70 2.03 4.65
C ARG A 20 -10.75 3.19 4.94
N THR A 21 -9.53 2.89 5.37
CA THR A 21 -8.53 3.91 5.72
C THR A 21 -8.07 4.71 4.50
N PHE A 22 -7.80 4.04 3.38
CA PHE A 22 -7.36 4.70 2.16
C PHE A 22 -8.53 5.18 1.27
N PHE A 23 -9.70 4.60 1.41
CA PHE A 23 -10.89 5.08 0.70
C PHE A 23 -11.15 6.57 0.99
N ILE A 24 -11.09 6.98 2.26
CA ILE A 24 -11.39 8.37 2.66
C ILE A 24 -10.50 9.39 1.94
N PRO A 25 -9.16 9.32 2.04
CA PRO A 25 -8.29 10.28 1.37
C PRO A 25 -8.39 10.20 -0.17
N ILE A 26 -8.57 9.01 -0.75
CA ILE A 26 -8.69 8.83 -2.20
C ILE A 26 -9.99 9.45 -2.70
N HIS A 27 -11.10 9.25 -2.00
CA HIS A 27 -12.41 9.78 -2.40
C HIS A 27 -12.45 11.31 -2.52
N HIS A 28 -11.59 12.02 -1.78
CA HIS A 28 -11.51 13.48 -1.78
C HIS A 28 -10.52 14.04 -2.81
N LEU A 29 -9.83 13.20 -3.58
CA LEU A 29 -8.92 13.65 -4.62
C LEU A 29 -9.69 14.19 -5.84
N PRO A 30 -9.14 15.18 -6.54
CA PRO A 30 -9.72 15.66 -7.80
C PRO A 30 -9.63 14.60 -8.89
N SER A 31 -10.54 14.70 -9.88
CA SER A 31 -10.53 13.82 -11.06
C SER A 31 -9.18 13.82 -11.75
N GLY A 32 -8.79 12.68 -12.31
CA GLY A 32 -7.48 12.39 -12.86
C GLY A 32 -6.51 11.87 -11.78
N LEU A 33 -6.36 12.60 -10.69
CA LEU A 33 -5.55 12.16 -9.55
C LEU A 33 -6.23 11.02 -8.78
N GLN A 34 -7.55 11.11 -8.61
CA GLN A 34 -8.33 10.06 -7.94
C GLN A 34 -8.22 8.73 -8.69
N GLU A 35 -8.38 8.74 -10.01
CA GLU A 35 -8.28 7.55 -10.85
C GLU A 35 -6.85 6.97 -10.83
N ALA A 36 -5.81 7.81 -10.86
CA ALA A 36 -4.42 7.38 -10.79
C ALA A 36 -4.11 6.68 -9.45
N ILE A 37 -4.52 7.27 -8.33
CA ILE A 37 -4.28 6.70 -7.00
C ILE A 37 -5.16 5.47 -6.75
N ALA A 38 -6.42 5.48 -7.20
CA ALA A 38 -7.30 4.33 -7.11
C ALA A 38 -6.74 3.13 -7.88
N ALA A 39 -6.28 3.35 -9.11
CA ALA A 39 -5.64 2.32 -9.93
C ALA A 39 -4.36 1.79 -9.27
N ALA A 40 -3.47 2.66 -8.80
CA ALA A 40 -2.25 2.28 -8.10
C ALA A 40 -2.55 1.42 -6.87
N TYR A 41 -3.49 1.86 -6.03
CA TYR A 41 -3.90 1.11 -4.84
C TYR A 41 -4.44 -0.28 -5.21
N LEU A 42 -5.39 -0.35 -6.16
CA LEU A 42 -6.05 -1.60 -6.52
C LEU A 42 -5.11 -2.57 -7.23
N CYS A 43 -4.18 -2.09 -8.07
CA CYS A 43 -3.14 -2.93 -8.66
C CYS A 43 -2.22 -3.54 -7.59
N MET A 44 -1.75 -2.73 -6.65
CA MET A 44 -0.91 -3.21 -5.55
C MET A 44 -1.68 -4.12 -4.59
N ARG A 45 -2.95 -3.80 -4.28
CA ARG A 45 -3.79 -4.66 -3.47
C ARG A 45 -4.07 -6.01 -4.13
N ALA A 46 -4.18 -6.05 -5.45
CA ALA A 46 -4.40 -7.29 -6.20
C ALA A 46 -3.25 -8.30 -6.02
N ILE A 47 -1.99 -7.83 -5.99
CA ILE A 47 -0.83 -8.69 -5.75
C ILE A 47 -0.63 -9.02 -4.27
N ASP A 48 -0.94 -8.09 -3.37
CA ASP A 48 -0.91 -8.26 -1.92
C ASP A 48 -1.85 -9.41 -1.46
N GLU A 49 -3.04 -9.52 -2.05
CA GLU A 49 -3.95 -10.64 -1.80
C GLU A 49 -3.39 -12.01 -2.24
N ILE A 50 -2.46 -12.06 -3.17
CA ILE A 50 -1.74 -13.29 -3.52
C ILE A 50 -0.69 -13.60 -2.47
N GLU A 51 0.12 -12.60 -2.06
CA GLU A 51 1.14 -12.77 -1.02
C GLU A 51 0.51 -13.26 0.28
N ASP A 52 -0.54 -12.58 0.75
CA ASP A 52 -1.21 -12.85 2.03
C ASP A 52 -2.19 -14.02 1.98
N HIS A 53 -2.43 -14.63 0.82
CA HIS A 53 -3.46 -15.64 0.67
C HIS A 53 -3.27 -16.83 1.64
N PRO A 54 -4.27 -17.16 2.49
CA PRO A 54 -4.07 -18.08 3.61
C PRO A 54 -3.87 -19.55 3.20
N THR A 55 -4.32 -19.93 2.01
CA THR A 55 -4.32 -21.34 1.57
C THR A 55 -3.59 -21.60 0.27
N LEU A 56 -3.13 -20.56 -0.45
CA LEU A 56 -2.29 -20.77 -1.63
C LEU A 56 -0.91 -21.31 -1.22
N PRO A 57 -0.42 -22.40 -1.83
CA PRO A 57 0.96 -22.86 -1.64
C PRO A 57 1.99 -21.79 -2.03
N SER A 58 3.13 -21.78 -1.33
CA SER A 58 4.17 -20.77 -1.56
C SER A 58 4.74 -20.79 -2.99
N ASP A 59 4.88 -21.96 -3.58
CA ASP A 59 5.32 -22.11 -4.98
C ASP A 59 4.34 -21.48 -5.98
N ILE A 60 3.04 -21.59 -5.72
CA ILE A 60 2.00 -20.96 -6.54
C ILE A 60 2.02 -19.43 -6.32
N LYS A 61 2.13 -18.95 -5.06
CA LYS A 61 2.29 -17.52 -4.80
C LYS A 61 3.47 -16.93 -5.55
N ILE A 62 4.65 -17.56 -5.45
CA ILE A 62 5.87 -17.15 -6.14
C ILE A 62 5.67 -17.14 -7.66
N HIS A 63 5.07 -18.21 -8.19
CA HIS A 63 4.80 -18.30 -9.63
C HIS A 63 3.89 -17.18 -10.11
N LEU A 64 2.76 -16.94 -9.45
CA LEU A 64 1.81 -15.90 -9.82
C LEU A 64 2.44 -14.50 -9.72
N LEU A 65 3.09 -14.19 -8.61
CA LEU A 65 3.71 -12.89 -8.39
C LEU A 65 4.81 -12.60 -9.42
N ARG A 66 5.69 -13.54 -9.72
CA ARG A 66 6.74 -13.37 -10.73
C ARG A 66 6.17 -13.27 -12.15
N SER A 67 5.15 -14.06 -12.47
CA SER A 67 4.50 -14.00 -13.79
C SER A 67 3.75 -12.68 -13.99
N ILE A 68 3.05 -12.19 -12.95
CA ILE A 68 2.41 -10.85 -12.99
C ILE A 68 3.48 -9.78 -13.19
N SER A 69 4.60 -9.82 -12.45
CA SER A 69 5.69 -8.86 -12.63
C SER A 69 6.16 -8.79 -14.07
N LEU A 70 6.46 -9.93 -14.69
CA LEU A 70 6.91 -10.00 -16.09
C LEU A 70 5.87 -9.44 -17.05
N LEU A 71 4.60 -9.81 -16.90
CA LEU A 71 3.52 -9.28 -17.76
C LEU A 71 3.36 -7.77 -17.64
N LEU A 72 3.50 -7.21 -16.42
CA LEU A 72 3.42 -5.77 -16.21
C LEU A 72 4.61 -5.00 -16.78
N GLU A 73 5.79 -5.62 -16.84
CA GLU A 73 7.00 -5.05 -17.47
C GLU A 73 6.93 -5.08 -19.01
N GLU A 74 6.32 -6.09 -19.58
CA GLU A 74 6.27 -6.28 -21.05
C GLU A 74 5.15 -5.48 -21.70
N SER A 75 3.89 -5.82 -21.41
CA SER A 75 2.75 -5.23 -22.12
C SER A 75 1.49 -5.07 -21.26
N ALA A 76 1.40 -5.76 -20.14
CA ALA A 76 0.22 -5.84 -19.30
C ALA A 76 -1.07 -6.23 -20.07
N GLU A 77 -0.95 -7.12 -21.05
CA GLU A 77 -2.07 -7.55 -21.89
C GLU A 77 -3.16 -8.22 -21.05
N GLU A 78 -4.39 -7.73 -21.19
CA GLU A 78 -5.55 -8.21 -20.42
C GLU A 78 -5.77 -9.72 -20.55
N THR A 79 -5.64 -10.24 -21.78
CA THR A 79 -5.85 -11.67 -22.07
C THR A 79 -4.82 -12.56 -21.39
N GLU A 80 -3.57 -12.11 -21.27
CA GLU A 80 -2.49 -12.87 -20.63
C GLU A 80 -2.66 -12.88 -19.12
N LEU A 81 -3.00 -11.72 -18.50
CA LEU A 81 -3.33 -11.64 -17.08
C LEU A 81 -4.54 -12.52 -16.74
N ALA A 82 -5.60 -12.49 -17.55
CA ALA A 82 -6.77 -13.32 -17.35
C ALA A 82 -6.45 -14.81 -17.46
N GLN A 83 -5.64 -15.23 -18.44
CA GLN A 83 -5.21 -16.61 -18.59
C GLN A 83 -4.35 -17.11 -17.44
N LEU A 84 -3.45 -16.26 -16.92
CA LEU A 84 -2.62 -16.57 -15.77
C LEU A 84 -3.45 -16.83 -14.50
N LEU A 85 -4.47 -15.99 -14.26
CA LEU A 85 -5.28 -16.04 -13.04
C LEU A 85 -6.44 -17.05 -13.13
N GLN A 86 -6.86 -17.43 -14.34
CA GLN A 86 -8.01 -18.30 -14.58
C GLN A 86 -8.00 -19.63 -13.79
N PRO A 87 -6.87 -20.37 -13.68
CA PRO A 87 -6.82 -21.61 -12.91
C PRO A 87 -7.13 -21.43 -11.42
N TYR A 88 -6.98 -20.21 -10.90
CA TYR A 88 -7.12 -19.86 -9.48
C TYR A 88 -8.38 -19.04 -9.21
N HIS A 89 -9.26 -18.88 -10.20
CA HIS A 89 -10.47 -18.05 -10.12
C HIS A 89 -11.36 -18.36 -8.92
N ALA A 90 -11.43 -19.62 -8.49
CA ALA A 90 -12.25 -20.01 -7.33
C ALA A 90 -11.60 -19.67 -5.97
N LEU A 91 -10.33 -19.29 -5.96
CA LEU A 91 -9.55 -19.03 -4.74
C LEU A 91 -9.25 -17.54 -4.58
N LEU A 92 -8.91 -16.85 -5.66
CA LEU A 92 -8.49 -15.46 -5.62
C LEU A 92 -9.68 -14.51 -5.50
N PRO A 93 -9.55 -13.41 -4.74
CA PRO A 93 -10.61 -12.41 -4.60
C PRO A 93 -10.74 -11.56 -5.87
N ASP A 94 -11.92 -10.94 -6.02
CA ASP A 94 -12.25 -10.12 -7.18
C ASP A 94 -11.24 -9.00 -7.46
N VAL A 95 -10.66 -8.40 -6.43
CA VAL A 95 -9.64 -7.37 -6.62
C VAL A 95 -8.43 -7.89 -7.37
N THR A 96 -8.02 -9.13 -7.14
CA THR A 96 -6.91 -9.78 -7.86
C THR A 96 -7.32 -10.18 -9.27
N LEU A 97 -8.50 -10.79 -9.42
CA LEU A 97 -9.00 -11.27 -10.71
C LEU A 97 -9.22 -10.12 -11.72
N ARG A 98 -9.46 -8.92 -11.22
CA ARG A 98 -9.73 -7.72 -12.01
C ARG A 98 -8.51 -6.79 -12.17
N LEU A 99 -7.28 -7.29 -11.99
CA LEU A 99 -6.06 -6.49 -12.11
C LEU A 99 -5.99 -5.70 -13.44
N ALA A 100 -6.39 -6.31 -14.56
CA ALA A 100 -6.43 -5.64 -15.86
C ALA A 100 -7.43 -4.46 -15.90
N ASP A 101 -8.54 -4.55 -15.20
CA ASP A 101 -9.51 -3.46 -15.09
C ASP A 101 -8.92 -2.27 -14.35
N TRP A 102 -8.20 -2.53 -13.26
CA TRP A 102 -7.57 -1.47 -12.48
C TRP A 102 -6.48 -0.75 -13.27
N ILE A 103 -5.74 -1.45 -14.13
CA ILE A 103 -4.78 -0.86 -15.05
C ILE A 103 -5.47 0.10 -16.02
N LYS A 104 -6.63 -0.29 -16.60
CA LYS A 104 -7.41 0.55 -17.52
C LYS A 104 -7.99 1.81 -16.86
N LEU A 105 -8.22 1.79 -15.55
CA LEU A 105 -8.69 2.96 -14.81
C LEU A 105 -7.64 4.09 -14.80
N SER A 106 -6.35 3.73 -14.85
CA SER A 106 -5.25 4.69 -14.74
C SER A 106 -5.17 5.61 -15.96
N PRO A 107 -4.97 6.94 -15.77
CA PRO A 107 -4.62 7.83 -16.87
C PRO A 107 -3.36 7.35 -17.59
N SER A 108 -3.44 7.22 -18.92
CA SER A 108 -2.39 6.61 -19.76
C SER A 108 -0.98 7.19 -19.56
N THR A 109 -0.89 8.47 -19.17
CA THR A 109 0.37 9.18 -18.98
C THR A 109 1.10 8.82 -17.68
N ILE A 110 0.42 8.25 -16.69
CA ILE A 110 1.00 7.78 -15.41
C ILE A 110 0.99 6.26 -15.29
N THR A 111 0.22 5.56 -16.13
CA THR A 111 0.13 4.09 -16.14
C THR A 111 1.51 3.41 -16.13
N PRO A 112 2.52 3.83 -16.93
CA PRO A 112 3.83 3.18 -16.90
C PRO A 112 4.51 3.18 -15.52
N ASN A 113 4.36 4.25 -14.74
CA ASN A 113 4.92 4.34 -13.38
C ASN A 113 4.20 3.37 -12.43
N ILE A 114 2.87 3.27 -12.54
CA ILE A 114 2.06 2.35 -11.73
C ILE A 114 2.45 0.90 -12.05
N LEU A 115 2.52 0.53 -13.33
CA LEU A 115 2.90 -0.82 -13.75
C LEU A 115 4.30 -1.18 -13.26
N LYS A 116 5.28 -0.30 -13.47
CA LYS A 116 6.66 -0.50 -13.00
C LYS A 116 6.72 -0.73 -11.50
N SER A 117 6.06 0.12 -10.70
CA SER A 117 6.08 -0.01 -9.25
C SER A 117 5.35 -1.27 -8.79
N THR A 118 4.23 -1.63 -9.42
CA THR A 118 3.52 -2.88 -9.12
C THR A 118 4.36 -4.12 -9.48
N ALA A 119 5.08 -4.10 -10.60
CA ALA A 119 5.98 -5.17 -11.01
C ALA A 119 7.13 -5.38 -10.01
N ILE A 120 7.80 -4.29 -9.60
CA ILE A 120 8.89 -4.34 -8.60
C ILE A 120 8.35 -4.86 -7.26
N MET A 121 7.19 -4.37 -6.81
CA MET A 121 6.53 -4.84 -5.58
C MET A 121 6.22 -6.33 -5.66
N SER A 122 5.66 -6.78 -6.76
CA SER A 122 5.30 -8.18 -7.01
C SER A 122 6.52 -9.12 -6.95
N THR A 123 7.65 -8.70 -7.57
CA THR A 123 8.91 -9.45 -7.47
C THR A 123 9.44 -9.52 -6.04
N GLY A 124 9.45 -8.39 -5.32
CA GLY A 124 9.89 -8.34 -3.92
C GLY A 124 9.03 -9.21 -3.01
N MET A 125 7.71 -9.19 -3.18
CA MET A 125 6.79 -10.07 -2.46
C MET A 125 7.09 -11.55 -2.76
N ALA A 126 7.33 -11.92 -4.02
CA ALA A 126 7.70 -13.30 -4.38
C ALA A 126 9.01 -13.75 -3.69
N ASP A 127 9.99 -12.86 -3.60
CA ASP A 127 11.27 -13.13 -2.95
C ASP A 127 11.10 -13.30 -1.43
N TRP A 128 10.21 -12.53 -0.79
CA TRP A 128 9.92 -12.67 0.63
C TRP A 128 9.06 -13.91 0.94
N VAL A 129 8.13 -14.29 0.07
CA VAL A 129 7.45 -15.60 0.15
C VAL A 129 8.48 -16.75 0.08
N ALA A 130 9.47 -16.66 -0.83
CA ALA A 130 10.53 -17.67 -0.95
C ALA A 130 11.45 -17.74 0.28
N LYS A 131 11.64 -16.61 1.00
CA LYS A 131 12.36 -16.53 2.27
C LYS A 131 11.49 -16.93 3.48
N GLU A 132 10.22 -17.30 3.26
CA GLU A 132 9.25 -17.62 4.34
C GLU A 132 9.10 -16.46 5.34
N TRP A 133 9.21 -15.21 4.88
CA TRP A 133 9.18 -13.96 5.67
C TRP A 133 10.12 -13.98 6.89
N LYS A 134 11.28 -14.63 6.77
CA LYS A 134 12.28 -14.68 7.84
C LYS A 134 13.00 -13.35 7.95
N ILE A 135 12.61 -12.56 8.93
CA ILE A 135 13.22 -11.26 9.28
C ILE A 135 14.21 -11.51 10.40
N THR A 136 15.52 -11.49 10.13
CA THR A 136 16.57 -11.77 11.11
C THR A 136 17.32 -10.51 11.55
N SER A 137 17.28 -9.45 10.74
CA SER A 137 18.01 -8.21 10.97
C SER A 137 17.15 -6.98 10.66
N GLN A 138 17.64 -5.79 11.04
CA GLN A 138 17.01 -4.53 10.62
C GLN A 138 17.07 -4.37 9.10
N GLU A 139 18.13 -4.81 8.47
CA GLU A 139 18.29 -4.78 7.01
C GLU A 139 17.22 -5.62 6.31
N ASP A 140 16.88 -6.80 6.85
CA ASP A 140 15.78 -7.61 6.35
C ASP A 140 14.42 -6.88 6.50
N LEU A 141 14.19 -6.25 7.65
CA LEU A 141 12.99 -5.47 7.89
C LEU A 141 12.91 -4.26 6.95
N ASP A 142 14.04 -3.58 6.74
CA ASP A 142 14.15 -2.45 5.82
C ASP A 142 13.89 -2.87 4.36
N ASP A 143 14.38 -4.04 3.95
CA ASP A 143 14.16 -4.61 2.62
C ASP A 143 12.69 -5.05 2.44
N TYR A 144 12.13 -5.81 3.37
CA TYR A 144 10.73 -6.20 3.34
C TYR A 144 9.79 -4.98 3.27
N THR A 145 9.96 -4.05 4.21
CA THR A 145 9.09 -2.86 4.28
C THR A 145 9.30 -1.91 3.10
N PHE A 146 10.46 -1.96 2.43
CA PHE A 146 10.67 -1.25 1.18
C PHE A 146 9.73 -1.75 0.09
N TYR A 147 9.69 -3.07 -0.15
CA TYR A 147 8.85 -3.63 -1.22
C TYR A 147 7.37 -3.46 -0.93
N VAL A 148 6.90 -3.78 0.28
CA VAL A 148 5.46 -3.76 0.58
C VAL A 148 4.88 -2.38 0.89
N ALA A 149 5.71 -1.36 1.17
CA ALA A 149 5.22 -0.04 1.57
C ALA A 149 6.11 1.14 1.13
N GLY A 150 7.44 1.05 1.24
CA GLY A 150 8.35 2.14 0.86
C GLY A 150 8.24 2.50 -0.61
N LEU A 151 8.10 1.51 -1.47
CA LEU A 151 7.90 1.68 -2.91
C LEU A 151 6.59 2.42 -3.24
N VAL A 152 5.55 2.23 -2.42
CA VAL A 152 4.30 3.01 -2.53
C VAL A 152 4.58 4.50 -2.34
N GLY A 153 5.42 4.86 -1.36
CA GLY A 153 5.84 6.26 -1.13
C GLY A 153 6.54 6.86 -2.35
N ILE A 154 7.42 6.10 -3.01
CA ILE A 154 8.09 6.53 -4.25
C ILE A 154 7.06 6.74 -5.36
N LEU A 155 6.17 5.77 -5.60
CA LEU A 155 5.12 5.89 -6.61
C LEU A 155 4.21 7.10 -6.35
N LEU A 156 3.79 7.32 -5.10
CA LEU A 156 3.00 8.49 -4.74
C LEU A 156 3.73 9.80 -5.08
N SER A 157 5.03 9.89 -4.80
CA SER A 157 5.86 11.05 -5.15
C SER A 157 5.91 11.30 -6.66
N GLU A 158 5.98 10.23 -7.47
CA GLU A 158 5.92 10.31 -8.92
C GLU A 158 4.53 10.77 -9.40
N VAL A 159 3.45 10.28 -8.79
CA VAL A 159 2.08 10.70 -9.11
C VAL A 159 1.83 12.15 -8.70
N TRP A 160 2.36 12.59 -7.55
CA TRP A 160 2.26 13.99 -7.15
C TRP A 160 2.94 14.92 -8.16
N LYS A 161 4.15 14.58 -8.58
CA LYS A 161 4.90 15.34 -9.59
C LYS A 161 4.23 15.30 -10.96
N TRP A 162 3.63 14.17 -11.34
CA TRP A 162 2.84 14.06 -12.56
C TRP A 162 1.60 14.97 -12.53
N PHE A 163 0.88 15.00 -11.42
CA PHE A 163 -0.31 15.82 -11.26
C PHE A 163 0.02 17.33 -11.15
N ASN A 164 1.08 17.66 -10.44
CA ASN A 164 1.57 19.02 -10.27
C ASN A 164 3.11 19.02 -10.32
N SER A 165 3.67 19.51 -11.44
CA SER A 165 5.12 19.51 -11.68
C SER A 165 5.93 20.34 -10.69
N HIS A 166 5.29 21.19 -9.88
CA HIS A 166 5.94 21.98 -8.82
C HIS A 166 6.12 21.20 -7.52
N VAL A 167 5.45 20.04 -7.37
CA VAL A 167 5.64 19.20 -6.19
C VAL A 167 6.99 18.48 -6.30
N GLU A 168 7.87 18.80 -5.38
CA GLU A 168 9.16 18.12 -5.22
C GLU A 168 9.17 17.42 -3.86
N THR A 169 9.57 16.16 -3.86
CA THR A 169 9.61 15.32 -2.65
C THR A 169 10.94 14.55 -2.59
N ASP A 170 11.46 14.33 -1.40
CA ASP A 170 12.64 13.50 -1.19
C ASP A 170 12.23 12.02 -1.17
N GLN A 171 12.87 11.20 -2.01
CA GLN A 171 12.57 9.77 -2.12
C GLN A 171 12.87 8.99 -0.84
N LYS A 172 13.88 9.41 -0.06
CA LYS A 172 14.20 8.73 1.22
C LYS A 172 13.10 8.98 2.24
N LEU A 173 12.58 10.22 2.27
CA LEU A 173 11.44 10.58 3.11
C LEU A 173 10.17 9.86 2.66
N ALA A 174 9.96 9.70 1.35
CA ALA A 174 8.84 8.94 0.78
C ALA A 174 8.88 7.46 1.18
N VAL A 175 10.06 6.83 1.11
CA VAL A 175 10.26 5.45 1.59
C VAL A 175 10.01 5.34 3.09
N ALA A 176 10.52 6.28 3.88
CA ALA A 176 10.31 6.29 5.32
C ALA A 176 8.82 6.47 5.69
N PHE A 177 8.07 7.24 4.89
CA PHE A 177 6.62 7.38 5.05
C PHE A 177 5.93 6.00 4.94
N GLY A 178 6.17 5.26 3.87
CA GLY A 178 5.63 3.91 3.71
C GLY A 178 6.07 2.95 4.83
N ARG A 179 7.37 2.93 5.14
CA ARG A 179 7.93 2.12 6.24
C ARG A 179 7.30 2.42 7.58
N GLY A 180 7.08 3.69 7.91
CA GLY A 180 6.46 4.10 9.16
C GLY A 180 5.04 3.55 9.30
N LEU A 181 4.23 3.64 8.23
CA LEU A 181 2.89 3.08 8.19
C LEU A 181 2.93 1.54 8.35
N GLN A 182 3.82 0.87 7.65
CA GLN A 182 3.94 -0.59 7.72
C GLN A 182 4.46 -1.06 9.08
N ALA A 183 5.41 -0.35 9.67
CA ALA A 183 5.89 -0.67 11.01
C ALA A 183 4.76 -0.61 12.07
N VAL A 184 3.85 0.35 11.96
CA VAL A 184 2.65 0.42 12.82
C VAL A 184 1.72 -0.77 12.57
N ASN A 185 1.53 -1.19 11.31
CA ASN A 185 0.75 -2.38 10.97
C ASN A 185 1.36 -3.65 11.54
N ILE A 186 2.69 -3.84 11.42
CA ILE A 186 3.42 -4.97 11.99
C ILE A 186 3.25 -5.03 13.52
N ILE A 187 3.39 -3.91 14.23
CA ILE A 187 3.18 -3.87 15.69
C ILE A 187 1.74 -4.24 16.03
N ARG A 188 0.77 -3.67 15.31
CA ARG A 188 -0.66 -3.89 15.57
C ARG A 188 -1.09 -5.33 15.33
N ASN A 189 -0.59 -5.95 14.27
CA ASN A 189 -1.05 -7.27 13.82
C ASN A 189 -0.15 -8.42 14.32
N ARG A 190 0.87 -8.14 15.15
CA ARG A 190 1.88 -9.13 15.54
C ARG A 190 1.30 -10.43 16.07
N ASP A 191 0.28 -10.37 16.92
CA ASP A 191 -0.33 -11.58 17.51
C ASP A 191 -1.02 -12.42 16.45
N GLU A 192 -1.65 -11.80 15.45
CA GLU A 192 -2.26 -12.47 14.30
C GLU A 192 -1.19 -13.10 13.39
N ASP A 193 -0.07 -12.38 13.16
CA ASP A 193 1.04 -12.84 12.33
C ASP A 193 1.75 -14.03 13.00
N LEU A 194 2.01 -13.96 14.30
CA LEU A 194 2.56 -15.06 15.08
C LEU A 194 1.65 -16.30 15.07
N ALA A 195 0.34 -16.12 15.12
CA ALA A 195 -0.62 -17.23 15.01
C ALA A 195 -0.57 -17.91 13.64
N ARG A 196 -0.12 -17.20 12.59
CA ARG A 196 0.14 -17.70 11.23
C ARG A 196 1.57 -18.25 11.05
N GLY A 197 2.42 -18.14 12.07
CA GLY A 197 3.80 -18.64 12.06
C GLY A 197 4.84 -17.65 11.56
N THR A 198 4.49 -16.37 11.42
CA THR A 198 5.40 -15.32 10.96
C THR A 198 5.63 -14.28 12.06
N ASP A 199 6.88 -13.95 12.35
CA ASP A 199 7.25 -12.76 13.15
C ASP A 199 8.04 -11.79 12.30
N PHE A 200 7.50 -10.60 12.11
CA PHE A 200 8.18 -9.52 11.37
C PHE A 200 9.15 -8.70 12.23
N PHE A 201 9.34 -9.05 13.50
CA PHE A 201 10.35 -8.41 14.32
C PHE A 201 11.72 -9.06 14.05
N PRO A 202 12.79 -8.27 13.84
CA PRO A 202 14.13 -8.81 13.75
C PRO A 202 14.53 -9.64 14.98
N ASP A 203 15.42 -10.59 14.78
CA ASP A 203 15.90 -11.45 15.86
C ASP A 203 16.41 -10.64 17.06
N GLY A 204 15.90 -10.96 18.23
CA GLY A 204 16.26 -10.30 19.49
C GLY A 204 15.63 -8.91 19.71
N TRP A 205 14.83 -8.40 18.76
CA TRP A 205 14.13 -7.15 18.97
C TRP A 205 12.98 -7.30 19.97
N THR A 206 12.93 -6.35 20.87
CA THR A 206 11.81 -6.15 21.79
C THR A 206 10.70 -5.33 21.14
N LYS A 207 9.57 -5.24 21.79
CA LYS A 207 8.48 -4.34 21.39
C LYS A 207 8.96 -2.88 21.35
N ASP A 208 9.81 -2.47 22.32
CA ASP A 208 10.34 -1.11 22.38
C ASP A 208 11.25 -0.79 21.20
N ASP A 209 12.04 -1.74 20.72
CA ASP A 209 12.89 -1.58 19.53
C ASP A 209 12.04 -1.32 18.29
N MET A 210 10.98 -2.11 18.11
CA MET A 210 10.06 -1.94 16.98
C MET A 210 9.26 -0.63 17.07
N PHE A 211 8.85 -0.21 18.28
CA PHE A 211 8.25 1.11 18.49
C PHE A 211 9.22 2.25 18.16
N ALA A 212 10.50 2.12 18.54
CA ALA A 212 11.52 3.10 18.19
C ALA A 212 11.74 3.17 16.68
N TYR A 213 11.75 2.03 15.99
CA TYR A 213 11.83 1.97 14.53
C TYR A 213 10.63 2.66 13.86
N ALA A 214 9.41 2.36 14.30
CA ALA A 214 8.21 3.00 13.78
C ALA A 214 8.24 4.52 13.98
N ARG A 215 8.57 5.01 15.19
CA ARG A 215 8.67 6.44 15.49
C ARG A 215 9.67 7.17 14.63
N ARG A 216 10.89 6.59 14.41
CA ARG A 216 11.90 7.20 13.53
C ARG A 216 11.39 7.37 12.10
N ASN A 217 10.74 6.36 11.55
CA ASN A 217 10.18 6.43 10.20
C ASN A 217 9.00 7.40 10.11
N LEU A 218 8.11 7.46 11.11
CA LEU A 218 7.02 8.43 11.16
C LEU A 218 7.52 9.87 11.32
N GLU A 219 8.63 10.10 12.00
CA GLU A 219 9.24 11.44 12.08
C GLU A 219 9.78 11.90 10.71
N LEU A 220 10.42 11.00 9.95
CA LEU A 220 10.79 11.27 8.56
C LEU A 220 9.55 11.47 7.65
N ALA A 221 8.46 10.75 7.93
CA ALA A 221 7.19 10.97 7.26
C ALA A 221 6.58 12.35 7.56
N ASN A 222 6.74 12.87 8.78
CA ASN A 222 6.36 14.26 9.11
C ASN A 222 7.15 15.27 8.26
N GLN A 223 8.46 15.03 8.04
CA GLN A 223 9.27 15.88 7.16
C GLN A 223 8.78 15.81 5.71
N TYR A 224 8.52 14.58 5.19
CA TYR A 224 7.94 14.42 3.86
C TYR A 224 6.65 15.23 3.67
N VAL A 225 5.74 15.17 4.63
CA VAL A 225 4.48 15.91 4.59
C VAL A 225 4.71 17.41 4.76
N GLY A 226 5.72 17.82 5.53
CA GLY A 226 6.11 19.21 5.71
C GLY A 226 6.61 19.90 4.43
N ASP A 227 7.19 19.13 3.50
CA ASP A 227 7.68 19.62 2.22
C ASP A 227 6.57 19.78 1.17
N ILE A 228 5.37 19.23 1.44
CA ILE A 228 4.22 19.31 0.52
C ILE A 228 3.43 20.60 0.80
N GLU A 229 3.26 21.41 -0.24
CA GLU A 229 2.41 22.61 -0.18
C GLU A 229 0.93 22.26 0.06
N SER A 230 0.14 23.28 0.41
CA SER A 230 -1.30 23.11 0.64
C SER A 230 -2.02 22.55 -0.59
N GLY A 231 -3.04 21.70 -0.38
CA GLY A 231 -3.84 21.13 -1.45
C GLY A 231 -4.26 19.68 -1.21
N PRO A 232 -4.86 19.03 -2.22
CA PRO A 232 -5.40 17.67 -2.07
C PRO A 232 -4.32 16.62 -1.74
N VAL A 233 -3.10 16.79 -2.25
CA VAL A 233 -1.95 15.92 -1.96
C VAL A 233 -1.59 15.96 -0.48
N LEU A 234 -1.49 17.16 0.10
CA LEU A 234 -1.21 17.34 1.53
C LEU A 234 -2.29 16.69 2.39
N THR A 235 -3.57 16.91 2.06
CA THR A 235 -4.69 16.30 2.76
C THR A 235 -4.63 14.79 2.71
N PHE A 236 -4.34 14.22 1.52
CA PHE A 236 -4.16 12.79 1.33
C PHE A 236 -3.06 12.22 2.24
N CYS A 237 -1.89 12.84 2.29
CA CYS A 237 -0.76 12.35 3.07
C CYS A 237 -0.97 12.51 4.59
N ARG A 238 -1.62 13.58 5.04
CA ARG A 238 -1.87 13.84 6.46
C ARG A 238 -2.77 12.81 7.13
N ILE A 239 -3.81 12.33 6.44
CA ILE A 239 -4.78 11.39 7.02
C ILE A 239 -4.09 10.11 7.50
N PRO A 240 -3.41 9.30 6.64
CA PRO A 240 -2.77 8.08 7.08
C PRO A 240 -1.66 8.32 8.10
N LEU A 241 -0.93 9.44 8.00
CA LEU A 241 0.12 9.78 8.96
C LEU A 241 -0.43 10.04 10.36
N LEU A 242 -1.49 10.83 10.49
CA LEU A 242 -2.14 11.08 11.78
C LEU A 242 -2.75 9.80 12.36
N LEU A 243 -3.36 8.96 11.52
CA LEU A 243 -3.89 7.68 11.96
C LEU A 243 -2.78 6.73 12.44
N ALA A 244 -1.61 6.74 11.79
CA ALA A 244 -0.46 5.95 12.20
C ALA A 244 0.09 6.40 13.55
N HIS A 245 0.28 7.72 13.76
CA HIS A 245 0.69 8.26 15.06
C HIS A 245 -0.31 7.90 16.15
N GLY A 246 -1.60 8.15 15.91
CA GLY A 246 -2.66 7.82 16.89
C GLY A 246 -2.72 6.34 17.21
N THR A 247 -2.54 5.46 16.20
CA THR A 247 -2.50 4.00 16.40
C THR A 247 -1.29 3.61 17.23
N LEU A 248 -0.10 4.14 16.91
CA LEU A 248 1.12 3.85 17.66
C LEU A 248 1.01 4.28 19.12
N ASP A 249 0.40 5.44 19.39
CA ASP A 249 0.16 5.93 20.76
C ASP A 249 -0.86 5.06 21.51
N ALA A 250 -1.94 4.59 20.84
CA ALA A 250 -2.91 3.68 21.43
C ALA A 250 -2.25 2.34 21.81
N LEU A 251 -1.46 1.76 20.89
CA LEU A 251 -0.70 0.53 21.12
C LEU A 251 0.32 0.69 22.28
N ALA A 252 0.95 1.87 22.40
CA ALA A 252 1.88 2.17 23.50
C ALA A 252 1.17 2.24 24.87
N ARG A 253 -0.12 2.61 24.89
CA ARG A 253 -0.96 2.55 26.10
C ARG A 253 -1.54 1.17 26.40
N GLY A 254 -1.27 0.17 25.54
CA GLY A 254 -1.81 -1.18 25.68
C GLY A 254 -3.23 -1.37 25.11
N GLU A 255 -3.70 -0.41 24.29
CA GLU A 255 -4.95 -0.55 23.54
C GLU A 255 -4.68 -1.41 22.28
N GLU A 256 -5.64 -2.22 21.84
CA GLU A 256 -5.48 -3.04 20.63
C GLU A 256 -5.56 -2.24 19.33
N LYS A 257 -6.36 -1.15 19.32
CA LYS A 257 -6.60 -0.30 18.15
C LYS A 257 -7.19 1.05 18.55
N LEU A 258 -7.12 2.00 17.62
CA LEU A 258 -7.88 3.25 17.74
C LEU A 258 -9.39 2.98 17.79
N SER A 259 -10.09 3.68 18.66
CA SER A 259 -11.56 3.69 18.65
C SER A 259 -12.09 4.38 17.39
N ARG A 260 -13.29 4.01 16.96
CA ARG A 260 -13.95 4.64 15.80
C ARG A 260 -14.08 6.16 15.98
N ALA A 261 -14.43 6.62 17.16
CA ALA A 261 -14.54 8.04 17.47
C ALA A 261 -13.19 8.77 17.36
N ALA A 262 -12.08 8.13 17.78
CA ALA A 262 -10.73 8.69 17.62
C ALA A 262 -10.34 8.80 16.14
N VAL A 263 -10.64 7.78 15.33
CA VAL A 263 -10.41 7.82 13.87
C VAL A 263 -11.19 8.97 13.23
N GLU A 264 -12.50 9.09 13.53
CA GLU A 264 -13.34 10.15 13.00
C GLU A 264 -12.83 11.55 13.42
N SER A 265 -12.42 11.72 14.68
CA SER A 265 -11.85 12.96 15.17
C SER A 265 -10.56 13.34 14.42
N LEU A 266 -9.63 12.40 14.22
CA LEU A 266 -8.36 12.64 13.50
C LEU A 266 -8.60 12.99 12.03
N VAL A 267 -9.53 12.30 11.37
CA VAL A 267 -9.89 12.61 9.97
C VAL A 267 -10.49 14.00 9.86
N ASN A 268 -11.43 14.36 10.75
CA ASN A 268 -12.09 15.68 10.76
C ASN A 268 -11.08 16.83 10.99
N GLN A 269 -10.04 16.63 11.84
CA GLN A 269 -8.98 17.63 12.01
C GLN A 269 -8.27 17.99 10.71
N VAL A 270 -8.11 17.02 9.79
CA VAL A 270 -7.46 17.25 8.50
C VAL A 270 -8.42 17.84 7.48
N THR A 271 -9.67 17.37 7.45
CA THR A 271 -10.65 17.77 6.42
C THR A 271 -11.33 19.09 6.73
N GLU A 272 -11.52 19.45 7.99
CA GLU A 272 -12.19 20.67 8.45
C GLU A 272 -11.20 21.81 8.80
N GLY A 273 -9.92 21.49 9.06
CA GLY A 273 -8.87 22.44 9.39
C GLY A 273 -8.31 23.21 8.17
N LYS A 274 -9.21 23.61 7.25
CA LYS A 274 -8.91 24.47 6.10
C LYS A 274 -8.87 25.93 6.48
#